data_1adc007ff900ee1521113a3cf37dce8d
#
_entry.id   1adc007ff900ee1521113a3cf37dce8d
#
_cell.length_a   1.000
_cell.length_b   1.000
_cell.length_c   1.000
_cell.angle_alpha   90.00
_cell.angle_beta   90.00
_cell.angle_gamma   90.00
#
_symmetry.space_group_name_H-M   'P 1'
#
loop_
_entity.id
_entity.type
_entity.pdbx_description
1 polymer ?
#
loop_
_entity_poly.entity_id
_entity_poly.type
_entity_poly.pdbx_seq_one_letter_code
_entity_poly.pdbx_strand_id
1 'polypeptide(L)'
;RIDLCVEMDPIAFDELHTAAPAESSADLRKQVLAARAIQAKRYAAPGYEGVHYNAQLNAGQVRRICRMTPGAERLLRASYDALGLSARAHDRILRVARTVADLAGKSLLDEDSLLEALQYRAQEKVEL
;
A
#
# COMPACT_ATOMS: atom_id res chain seq x y z
N ARG A 1 5.79 14.53 1.01
CA ARG A 1 4.48 14.02 1.40
C ARG A 1 4.54 12.54 1.71
N ILE A 2 3.95 12.17 2.82
CA ILE A 2 3.99 10.79 3.31
C ILE A 2 2.63 10.16 3.11
N ASP A 3 2.57 9.11 2.30
CA ASP A 3 1.35 8.35 2.09
C ASP A 3 1.21 7.20 3.09
N LEU A 4 2.33 6.80 3.69
CA LEU A 4 2.37 5.71 4.63
C LEU A 4 2.97 6.20 5.94
N CYS A 5 2.24 6.01 7.02
CA CYS A 5 2.70 6.37 8.35
C CYS A 5 2.71 5.13 9.23
N VAL A 6 3.87 4.79 9.76
CA VAL A 6 4.01 3.63 10.65
C VAL A 6 4.49 4.11 11.99
N GLU A 7 3.71 3.80 13.01
CA GLU A 7 4.03 4.17 14.37
C GLU A 7 4.73 3.01 15.07
N MET A 8 5.87 3.30 15.69
CA MET A 8 6.61 2.31 16.43
C MET A 8 6.09 2.25 17.85
N ASP A 9 5.45 1.15 18.18
CA ASP A 9 4.96 0.90 19.52
C ASP A 9 6.14 0.53 20.44
N PRO A 10 6.22 1.05 21.67
CA PRO A 10 7.26 0.64 22.60
C PRO A 10 7.36 -0.86 22.83
N ILE A 11 6.26 -1.57 22.73
CA ILE A 11 6.23 -3.02 22.86
C ILE A 11 7.06 -3.70 21.77
N ALA A 12 7.19 -3.06 20.62
CA ALA A 12 7.94 -3.62 19.50
C ALA A 12 9.40 -3.93 19.88
N PHE A 13 9.95 -3.21 20.84
CA PHE A 13 11.31 -3.47 21.29
C PHE A 13 11.44 -4.88 21.89
N ASP A 14 10.52 -5.26 22.75
CA ASP A 14 10.52 -6.59 23.35
C ASP A 14 10.28 -7.67 22.31
N GLU A 15 9.40 -7.41 21.37
CA GLU A 15 9.13 -8.32 20.27
C GLU A 15 10.37 -8.56 19.42
N LEU A 16 11.14 -7.52 19.18
CA LEU A 16 12.37 -7.64 18.44
C LEU A 16 13.41 -8.51 19.15
N HIS A 17 13.38 -8.52 20.48
CA HIS A 17 14.33 -9.30 21.27
C HIS A 17 13.89 -10.73 21.48
N THR A 18 12.60 -10.96 21.59
CA THR A 18 12.08 -12.28 21.97
C THR A 18 11.63 -13.12 20.82
N ALA A 19 11.06 -12.48 19.82
CA ALA A 19 10.58 -13.21 18.65
C ALA A 19 11.74 -13.45 17.71
N ALA A 20 11.94 -14.69 17.33
CA ALA A 20 12.80 -14.97 16.20
C ALA A 20 12.15 -14.26 15.02
N PRO A 21 12.81 -13.31 14.39
CA PRO A 21 12.21 -12.61 13.27
C PRO A 21 11.88 -13.61 12.19
N ALA A 22 10.62 -13.61 11.77
CA ALA A 22 10.20 -14.44 10.65
C ALA A 22 10.96 -14.05 9.39
N GLU A 23 11.42 -12.80 9.33
CA GLU A 23 12.13 -12.29 8.17
C GLU A 23 13.39 -11.56 8.61
N SER A 24 14.50 -11.89 7.96
CA SER A 24 15.75 -11.17 8.16
C SER A 24 15.73 -9.85 7.39
N SER A 25 16.69 -8.96 7.71
CA SER A 25 16.88 -7.74 6.94
C SER A 25 17.14 -8.04 5.47
N ALA A 26 17.85 -9.13 5.17
CA ALA A 26 18.11 -9.52 3.80
C ALA A 26 16.84 -9.91 3.07
N ASP A 27 15.92 -10.60 3.75
CA ASP A 27 14.65 -11.00 3.15
C ASP A 27 13.76 -9.80 2.89
N LEU A 28 13.70 -8.86 3.83
CA LEU A 28 12.96 -7.62 3.64
C LEU A 28 13.52 -6.81 2.48
N ARG A 29 14.85 -6.77 2.37
CA ARG A 29 15.51 -6.08 1.27
C ARG A 29 15.15 -6.70 -0.08
N LYS A 30 15.11 -8.03 -0.14
CA LYS A 30 14.70 -8.73 -1.35
C LYS A 30 13.28 -8.37 -1.77
N GLN A 31 12.35 -8.31 -0.80
CA GLN A 31 10.97 -7.95 -1.08
C GLN A 31 10.87 -6.53 -1.62
N VAL A 32 11.59 -5.60 -1.01
CA VAL A 32 11.59 -4.21 -1.45
C VAL A 32 12.17 -4.07 -2.85
N LEU A 33 13.28 -4.75 -3.11
CA LEU A 33 13.92 -4.71 -4.43
C LEU A 33 13.02 -5.33 -5.51
N ALA A 34 12.35 -6.43 -5.17
CA ALA A 34 11.41 -7.05 -6.10
C ALA A 34 10.24 -6.13 -6.41
N ALA A 35 9.69 -5.47 -5.40
CA ALA A 35 8.60 -4.52 -5.60
C ALA A 35 9.04 -3.34 -6.47
N ARG A 36 10.23 -2.81 -6.20
CA ARG A 36 10.78 -1.71 -7.01
C ARG A 36 11.01 -2.11 -8.46
N ALA A 37 11.46 -3.34 -8.69
CA ALA A 37 11.65 -3.85 -10.05
C ALA A 37 10.31 -3.94 -10.78
N ILE A 38 9.27 -4.40 -10.10
CA ILE A 38 7.93 -4.46 -10.68
C ILE A 38 7.44 -3.06 -11.05
N GLN A 39 7.66 -2.10 -10.17
CA GLN A 39 7.23 -0.72 -10.42
C GLN A 39 8.03 -0.08 -11.55
N ALA A 40 9.33 -0.30 -11.58
CA ALA A 40 10.18 0.23 -12.64
C ALA A 40 9.71 -0.27 -14.02
N LYS A 41 9.41 -1.55 -14.10
CA LYS A 41 8.91 -2.15 -15.34
C LYS A 41 7.54 -1.60 -15.71
N ARG A 42 6.67 -1.47 -14.73
CA ARG A 42 5.31 -0.95 -14.93
C ARG A 42 5.34 0.46 -15.48
N TYR A 43 6.15 1.33 -14.90
CA TYR A 43 6.17 2.75 -15.23
C TYR A 43 7.14 3.12 -16.36
N ALA A 44 7.80 2.12 -16.94
CA ALA A 44 8.54 2.32 -18.18
C ALA A 44 7.62 2.43 -19.39
N ALA A 45 6.36 2.03 -19.24
CA ALA A 45 5.38 2.09 -20.33
C ALA A 45 4.98 3.54 -20.64
N PRO A 46 4.56 3.82 -21.88
CA PRO A 46 4.07 5.16 -22.24
C PRO A 46 2.89 5.57 -21.35
N GLY A 47 2.84 6.85 -21.00
CA GLY A 47 1.78 7.39 -20.18
C GLY A 47 2.18 7.57 -18.71
N TYR A 48 3.39 7.18 -18.34
CA TYR A 48 3.85 7.27 -16.96
C TYR A 48 5.14 8.07 -16.83
N GLU A 49 5.32 9.04 -17.70
CA GLU A 49 6.50 9.92 -17.67
C GLU A 49 6.58 10.64 -16.32
N GLY A 50 7.75 10.57 -15.69
CA GLY A 50 7.96 11.16 -14.38
C GLY A 50 7.47 10.33 -13.21
N VAL A 51 6.84 9.18 -13.47
CA VAL A 51 6.38 8.28 -12.41
C VAL A 51 7.41 7.18 -12.21
N HIS A 52 7.90 7.06 -10.98
CA HIS A 52 8.85 6.02 -10.60
C HIS A 52 8.28 5.11 -9.51
N TYR A 53 7.36 5.61 -8.72
CA TYR A 53 6.77 4.90 -7.58
C TYR A 53 5.26 5.11 -7.57
N ASN A 54 4.56 4.19 -6.92
CA ASN A 54 3.10 4.25 -6.82
C ASN A 54 2.61 5.57 -6.20
N ALA A 55 3.36 6.14 -5.28
CA ALA A 55 2.97 7.40 -4.63
C ALA A 55 2.87 8.58 -5.60
N GLN A 56 3.48 8.47 -6.77
CA GLN A 56 3.47 9.54 -7.76
C GLN A 56 2.33 9.45 -8.77
N LEU A 57 1.49 8.42 -8.66
CA LEU A 57 0.37 8.24 -9.57
C LEU A 57 -0.68 9.33 -9.37
N ASN A 58 -1.19 9.88 -10.48
CA ASN A 58 -2.34 10.78 -10.43
C ASN A 58 -3.64 9.96 -10.41
N ALA A 59 -4.78 10.65 -10.26
CA ALA A 59 -6.08 9.98 -10.12
C ALA A 59 -6.42 9.07 -11.31
N GLY A 60 -6.14 9.52 -12.52
CA GLY A 60 -6.42 8.71 -13.71
C GLY A 60 -5.53 7.47 -13.78
N GLN A 61 -4.26 7.62 -13.42
CA GLN A 61 -3.32 6.51 -13.39
C GLN A 61 -3.67 5.51 -12.31
N VAL A 62 -4.11 6.00 -11.14
CA VAL A 62 -4.56 5.12 -10.05
C VAL A 62 -5.65 4.17 -10.54
N ARG A 63 -6.62 4.68 -11.28
CA ARG A 63 -7.72 3.85 -11.78
C ARG A 63 -7.25 2.77 -12.74
N ARG A 64 -6.23 3.04 -13.54
CA ARG A 64 -5.71 2.06 -14.49
C ARG A 64 -4.81 1.01 -13.83
N ILE A 65 -4.01 1.43 -12.87
CA ILE A 65 -3.00 0.57 -12.25
C ILE A 65 -3.57 -0.21 -11.07
N CYS A 66 -4.48 0.38 -10.32
CA CYS A 66 -5.00 -0.22 -9.09
C CYS A 66 -6.25 -1.03 -9.36
N ARG A 67 -6.10 -2.10 -10.11
CA ARG A 67 -7.21 -3.02 -10.38
C ARG A 67 -7.44 -3.90 -9.16
N MET A 68 -8.71 -4.13 -8.87
CA MET A 68 -9.12 -4.84 -7.67
C MET A 68 -9.86 -6.12 -7.98
N THR A 69 -9.76 -7.09 -7.07
CA THR A 69 -10.65 -8.25 -7.10
C THR A 69 -12.06 -7.79 -6.75
N PRO A 70 -13.11 -8.55 -7.12
CA PRO A 70 -14.47 -8.17 -6.74
C PRO A 70 -14.67 -8.01 -5.24
N GLY A 71 -14.02 -8.85 -4.42
CA GLY A 71 -14.08 -8.72 -2.97
C GLY A 71 -13.44 -7.44 -2.46
N ALA A 72 -12.29 -7.07 -3.03
CA ALA A 72 -11.60 -5.84 -2.68
C ALA A 72 -12.45 -4.62 -3.06
N GLU A 73 -13.08 -4.66 -4.23
CA GLU A 73 -13.93 -3.56 -4.66
C GLU A 73 -15.12 -3.36 -3.73
N ARG A 74 -15.74 -4.45 -3.30
CA ARG A 74 -16.86 -4.38 -2.35
C ARG A 74 -16.39 -3.81 -1.00
N LEU A 75 -15.24 -4.24 -0.53
CA LEU A 75 -14.68 -3.75 0.71
C LEU A 75 -14.38 -2.25 0.63
N LEU A 76 -13.79 -1.81 -0.45
CA LEU A 76 -13.48 -0.38 -0.63
C LEU A 76 -14.75 0.46 -0.68
N ARG A 77 -15.76 -0.03 -1.39
CA ARG A 77 -17.04 0.70 -1.49
C ARG A 77 -17.70 0.83 -0.12
N ALA A 78 -17.73 -0.26 0.64
CA ALA A 78 -18.29 -0.23 1.99
C ALA A 78 -17.52 0.72 2.90
N SER A 79 -16.18 0.72 2.79
CA SER A 79 -15.34 1.59 3.59
C SER A 79 -15.50 3.06 3.21
N TYR A 80 -15.66 3.32 1.91
CA TYR A 80 -15.89 4.68 1.41
C TYR A 80 -17.15 5.27 2.04
N ASP A 81 -18.22 4.49 2.04
CA ASP A 81 -19.49 4.94 2.63
C ASP A 81 -19.42 5.04 4.15
N ALA A 82 -18.87 4.03 4.81
CA ALA A 82 -18.84 3.98 6.27
C ALA A 82 -17.93 5.04 6.89
N LEU A 83 -16.79 5.34 6.25
CA LEU A 83 -15.80 6.26 6.79
C LEU A 83 -15.91 7.67 6.21
N GLY A 84 -16.80 7.88 5.25
CA GLY A 84 -16.94 9.19 4.62
C GLY A 84 -15.66 9.65 3.93
N LEU A 85 -15.03 8.76 3.19
CA LEU A 85 -13.75 9.08 2.55
C LEU A 85 -13.91 10.14 1.47
N SER A 86 -12.95 11.05 1.40
CA SER A 86 -12.86 11.98 0.27
C SER A 86 -12.25 11.25 -0.93
N ALA A 87 -12.40 11.84 -2.12
CA ALA A 87 -11.76 11.30 -3.32
C ALA A 87 -10.24 11.21 -3.15
N ARG A 88 -9.65 12.19 -2.49
CA ARG A 88 -8.21 12.21 -2.24
C ARG A 88 -7.79 11.08 -1.31
N ALA A 89 -8.54 10.84 -0.25
CA ALA A 89 -8.25 9.74 0.67
C ALA A 89 -8.42 8.40 -0.03
N HIS A 90 -9.43 8.27 -0.87
CA HIS A 90 -9.64 7.07 -1.68
C HIS A 90 -8.42 6.76 -2.54
N ASP A 91 -7.90 7.76 -3.25
CA ASP A 91 -6.75 7.56 -4.12
C ASP A 91 -5.48 7.22 -3.33
N ARG A 92 -5.31 7.84 -2.16
CA ARG A 92 -4.16 7.52 -1.27
C ARG A 92 -4.22 6.07 -0.80
N ILE A 93 -5.39 5.61 -0.42
CA ILE A 93 -5.58 4.23 0.01
C ILE A 93 -5.20 3.27 -1.12
N LEU A 94 -5.64 3.56 -2.32
CA LEU A 94 -5.32 2.71 -3.47
C LEU A 94 -3.82 2.69 -3.79
N ARG A 95 -3.14 3.83 -3.69
CA ARG A 95 -1.70 3.88 -3.90
C ARG A 95 -0.94 3.03 -2.87
N VAL A 96 -1.35 3.13 -1.61
CA VAL A 96 -0.75 2.31 -0.54
C VAL A 96 -1.05 0.83 -0.77
N ALA A 97 -2.30 0.51 -1.10
CA ALA A 97 -2.69 -0.87 -1.36
C ALA A 97 -1.93 -1.47 -2.55
N ARG A 98 -1.67 -0.65 -3.59
CA ARG A 98 -0.86 -1.11 -4.73
C ARG A 98 0.55 -1.46 -4.28
N THR A 99 1.13 -0.66 -3.41
CA THR A 99 2.46 -0.94 -2.87
C THR A 99 2.47 -2.22 -2.04
N VAL A 100 1.45 -2.41 -1.20
CA VAL A 100 1.31 -3.63 -0.41
C VAL A 100 1.23 -4.85 -1.32
N ALA A 101 0.42 -4.77 -2.36
CA ALA A 101 0.27 -5.86 -3.32
C ALA A 101 1.56 -6.12 -4.09
N ASP A 102 2.30 -5.09 -4.44
CA ASP A 102 3.59 -5.24 -5.11
C ASP A 102 4.60 -5.97 -4.22
N LEU A 103 4.62 -5.63 -2.93
CA LEU A 103 5.49 -6.31 -1.96
C LEU A 103 5.12 -7.78 -1.82
N ALA A 104 3.85 -8.11 -1.97
CA ALA A 104 3.36 -9.49 -1.91
C ALA A 104 3.43 -10.21 -3.26
N GLY A 105 3.83 -9.52 -4.32
CA GLY A 105 3.91 -10.09 -5.65
C GLY A 105 2.57 -10.34 -6.32
N LYS A 106 1.56 -9.59 -5.93
CA LYS A 106 0.20 -9.75 -6.47
C LYS A 106 -0.06 -8.79 -7.62
N SER A 107 -0.74 -9.27 -8.65
CA SER A 107 -1.10 -8.43 -9.80
C SER A 107 -2.34 -7.59 -9.55
N LEU A 108 -3.26 -8.08 -8.73
CA LEU A 108 -4.48 -7.37 -8.38
C LEU A 108 -4.47 -7.01 -6.90
N LEU A 109 -5.16 -5.92 -6.56
CA LEU A 109 -5.40 -5.55 -5.18
C LEU A 109 -6.49 -6.47 -4.63
N ASP A 110 -6.17 -7.24 -3.62
CA ASP A 110 -7.14 -8.10 -2.96
C ASP A 110 -7.59 -7.48 -1.63
N GLU A 111 -8.46 -8.19 -0.93
CA GLU A 111 -8.99 -7.71 0.34
C GLU A 111 -7.89 -7.47 1.37
N ASP A 112 -6.90 -8.35 1.43
CA ASP A 112 -5.80 -8.21 2.38
C ASP A 112 -4.99 -6.94 2.13
N SER A 113 -4.71 -6.64 0.87
CA SER A 113 -3.99 -5.43 0.50
C SER A 113 -4.75 -4.17 0.93
N LEU A 114 -6.07 -4.17 0.70
CA LEU A 114 -6.90 -3.03 1.09
C LEU A 114 -7.04 -2.91 2.60
N LEU A 115 -7.21 -4.02 3.30
CA LEU A 115 -7.31 -3.99 4.76
C LEU A 115 -6.04 -3.40 5.38
N GLU A 116 -4.89 -3.80 4.88
CA GLU A 116 -3.63 -3.26 5.38
C GLU A 116 -3.52 -1.77 5.12
N ALA A 117 -3.88 -1.33 3.92
CA ALA A 117 -3.87 0.10 3.59
C ALA A 117 -4.82 0.90 4.48
N LEU A 118 -5.98 0.35 4.78
CA LEU A 118 -6.95 0.99 5.66
C LEU A 118 -6.45 1.09 7.09
N GLN A 119 -5.68 0.09 7.55
CA GLN A 119 -5.07 0.13 8.88
C GLN A 119 -4.07 1.27 9.01
N TYR A 120 -3.27 1.51 8.00
CA TYR A 120 -2.33 2.63 8.02
C TYR A 120 -3.05 3.96 8.08
N ARG A 121 -4.17 4.08 7.39
CA ARG A 121 -4.98 5.29 7.46
C ARG A 121 -5.56 5.50 8.86
N ALA A 122 -5.99 4.43 9.51
CA ALA A 122 -6.52 4.52 10.86
C ALA A 122 -5.46 5.02 11.84
N GLN A 123 -4.24 4.52 11.72
CA GLN A 123 -3.12 4.98 12.54
C GLN A 123 -2.83 6.46 12.30
N GLU A 124 -2.84 6.88 11.05
CA GLU A 124 -2.63 8.27 10.69
C GLU A 124 -3.67 9.17 11.37
N LYS A 125 -4.91 8.72 11.42
CA LYS A 125 -5.98 9.47 12.10
C LYS A 125 -5.77 9.59 13.59
N VAL A 126 -5.27 8.52 14.22
CA VAL A 126 -5.06 8.51 15.66
C VAL A 126 -3.97 9.49 16.08
N GLU A 127 -3.01 9.74 15.22
CA GLU A 127 -1.94 10.68 15.52
C GLU A 127 -2.38 12.14 15.57
N LEU A 128 -3.53 12.43 15.08
CA LEU A 128 -4.07 13.79 15.13
C LEU A 128 -4.65 14.09 16.49
#